data_85e59ffffe19577cd966af497272fd53
#
_entry.id   85e59ffffe19577cd966af497272fd53
#
_cell.length_a   1.000
_cell.length_b   1.000
_cell.length_c   1.000
_cell.angle_alpha   90.00
_cell.angle_beta   90.00
_cell.angle_gamma   90.00
#
_symmetry.space_group_name_H-M   'P 1'
#
loop_
_entity.id
_entity.type
_entity.pdbx_description
1 polymer ?
#
loop_
_entity_poly.entity_id
_entity_poly.type
_entity_poly.pdbx_seq_one_letter_code
_entity_poly.pdbx_strand_id
1 'polypeptide(L)'
;MNKNNKFSKLLRFAITFSVVSLAVFLGLMLWDNYMNSAWTRDGRVRADVVMVAPDVGGLVSRVAVIDNQFVRKGDLLYQIDDVRFHHALSAAEAIAQTRKAEYEMKKHQSQRRSVADNETVSAENRDDALYDAEVARAKYEEAMALVETEKLNIERSAVRAPCDGWVSNLLLRKGDYVQTGEKRLAIITQGSFWIYGYFEEHKLSLIHVGDKAEMKMLGTKFVVKGHVESIARGISDRDNTTDGRLLANVNPIFTWVRLAQRIPVRIHIDKIPKGMELSAGMTCSVSIFPNESGH
;
A
#
# COMPACT_ATOMS: atom_id res chain seq x y z
N MET A 1 -16.15 41.60 -75.11
CA MET A 1 -16.29 41.78 -73.68
C MET A 1 -16.56 40.44 -72.97
N ASN A 2 -15.58 39.49 -72.82
CA ASN A 2 -15.88 38.21 -72.09
C ASN A 2 -14.64 37.55 -71.49
N LYS A 3 -13.48 38.24 -71.39
CA LYS A 3 -12.24 37.67 -70.79
C LYS A 3 -12.19 37.82 -69.26
N ASN A 4 -12.73 38.92 -68.72
CA ASN A 4 -12.67 39.18 -67.27
C ASN A 4 -13.57 38.27 -66.43
N ASN A 5 -14.67 37.76 -67.02
CA ASN A 5 -15.62 36.91 -66.30
C ASN A 5 -15.12 35.46 -66.16
N LYS A 6 -14.27 34.99 -67.08
CA LYS A 6 -13.62 33.66 -66.96
C LYS A 6 -12.48 33.70 -65.97
N PHE A 7 -11.72 34.77 -65.91
CA PHE A 7 -10.61 34.93 -64.97
C PHE A 7 -11.11 35.03 -63.55
N SER A 8 -12.19 35.78 -63.26
CA SER A 8 -12.79 35.89 -61.92
C SER A 8 -13.42 34.56 -61.46
N LYS A 9 -13.98 33.76 -62.36
CA LYS A 9 -14.48 32.42 -62.05
C LYS A 9 -13.33 31.46 -61.75
N LEU A 10 -12.25 31.46 -62.51
CA LEU A 10 -11.05 30.67 -62.26
C LEU A 10 -10.39 31.05 -60.94
N LEU A 11 -10.26 32.34 -60.63
CA LEU A 11 -9.72 32.83 -59.35
C LEU A 11 -10.56 32.37 -58.14
N ARG A 12 -11.89 32.49 -58.25
CA ARG A 12 -12.81 32.00 -57.20
C ARG A 12 -12.68 30.49 -57.01
N PHE A 13 -12.56 29.73 -58.09
CA PHE A 13 -12.38 28.27 -58.04
C PHE A 13 -11.04 27.88 -57.39
N ALA A 14 -9.95 28.60 -57.71
CA ALA A 14 -8.66 28.41 -57.14
C ALA A 14 -8.62 28.73 -55.63
N ILE A 15 -9.27 29.84 -55.24
CA ILE A 15 -9.39 30.20 -53.81
C ILE A 15 -10.20 29.15 -53.04
N THR A 16 -11.37 28.71 -53.59
CA THR A 16 -12.20 27.69 -52.95
C THR A 16 -11.44 26.37 -52.82
N PHE A 17 -10.72 25.95 -53.85
CA PHE A 17 -9.91 24.75 -53.82
C PHE A 17 -8.78 24.84 -52.79
N SER A 18 -8.09 25.98 -52.70
CA SER A 18 -7.05 26.22 -51.69
C SER A 18 -7.60 26.14 -50.26
N VAL A 19 -8.76 26.74 -49.99
CA VAL A 19 -9.41 26.70 -48.69
C VAL A 19 -9.83 25.27 -48.29
N VAL A 20 -10.42 24.53 -49.28
CA VAL A 20 -10.82 23.12 -49.04
C VAL A 20 -9.58 22.25 -48.80
N SER A 21 -8.50 22.41 -49.58
CA SER A 21 -7.27 21.66 -49.40
C SER A 21 -6.62 21.97 -48.02
N LEU A 22 -6.62 23.22 -47.59
CA LEU A 22 -6.14 23.62 -46.29
C LEU A 22 -7.00 23.03 -45.18
N ALA A 23 -8.31 23.03 -45.30
CA ALA A 23 -9.24 22.45 -44.33
C ALA A 23 -9.03 20.92 -44.19
N VAL A 24 -8.86 20.23 -45.33
CA VAL A 24 -8.56 18.79 -45.35
C VAL A 24 -7.21 18.50 -44.70
N PHE A 25 -6.17 19.29 -45.03
CA PHE A 25 -4.85 19.15 -44.44
C PHE A 25 -4.87 19.34 -42.89
N LEU A 26 -5.52 20.41 -42.44
CA LEU A 26 -5.70 20.65 -40.99
C LEU A 26 -6.53 19.56 -40.32
N GLY A 27 -7.58 19.07 -41.01
CA GLY A 27 -8.39 17.95 -40.54
C GLY A 27 -7.58 16.67 -40.36
N LEU A 28 -6.74 16.31 -41.32
CA LEU A 28 -5.85 15.14 -41.25
C LEU A 28 -4.78 15.32 -40.15
N MET A 29 -4.20 16.51 -40.03
CA MET A 29 -3.24 16.80 -38.99
C MET A 29 -3.85 16.71 -37.58
N LEU A 30 -5.06 17.21 -37.38
CA LEU A 30 -5.79 17.10 -36.11
C LEU A 30 -6.16 15.63 -35.83
N TRP A 31 -6.58 14.90 -36.84
CA TRP A 31 -6.91 13.48 -36.72
C TRP A 31 -5.71 12.66 -36.30
N ASP A 32 -4.56 12.85 -36.95
CA ASP A 32 -3.34 12.15 -36.64
C ASP A 32 -2.84 12.46 -35.20
N ASN A 33 -2.87 13.73 -34.84
CA ASN A 33 -2.46 14.15 -33.47
C ASN A 33 -3.44 13.63 -32.40
N TYR A 34 -4.72 13.46 -32.69
CA TYR A 34 -5.70 12.96 -31.72
C TYR A 34 -5.68 11.44 -31.59
N MET A 35 -5.61 10.72 -32.73
CA MET A 35 -5.71 9.27 -32.77
C MET A 35 -4.38 8.57 -32.50
N ASN A 36 -3.26 9.15 -32.96
CA ASN A 36 -1.94 8.53 -32.90
C ASN A 36 -1.06 9.06 -31.75
N SER A 37 -1.59 9.88 -30.84
CA SER A 37 -0.84 10.32 -29.67
C SER A 37 -1.23 9.54 -28.41
N ALA A 38 -0.22 9.13 -27.65
CA ALA A 38 -0.39 8.41 -26.38
C ALA A 38 -0.76 9.38 -25.24
N TRP A 39 -2.02 9.84 -25.22
CA TRP A 39 -2.50 10.72 -24.17
C TRP A 39 -3.83 10.25 -23.59
N THR A 40 -4.07 10.62 -22.33
CA THR A 40 -5.33 10.38 -21.61
C THR A 40 -5.65 11.53 -20.65
N ARG A 41 -6.95 11.78 -20.41
CA ARG A 41 -7.43 12.69 -19.36
C ARG A 41 -7.72 11.97 -18.05
N ASP A 42 -7.70 10.64 -18.04
CA ASP A 42 -7.99 9.83 -16.86
C ASP A 42 -6.68 9.36 -16.22
N GLY A 43 -5.91 10.32 -15.72
CA GLY A 43 -4.75 10.06 -14.86
C GLY A 43 -5.13 10.27 -13.40
N ARG A 44 -4.69 9.39 -12.51
CA ARG A 44 -4.95 9.48 -11.06
C ARG A 44 -3.69 9.30 -10.25
N VAL A 45 -3.46 10.23 -9.35
CA VAL A 45 -2.38 10.12 -8.35
C VAL A 45 -2.74 9.01 -7.36
N ARG A 46 -1.79 8.14 -7.12
CA ARG A 46 -1.86 7.08 -6.10
C ARG A 46 -0.66 7.20 -5.17
N ALA A 47 -0.76 6.58 -4.02
CA ALA A 47 0.31 6.47 -3.04
C ALA A 47 0.18 5.15 -2.30
N ASP A 48 1.25 4.68 -1.69
CA ASP A 48 1.19 3.57 -0.76
C ASP A 48 0.48 4.00 0.52
N VAL A 49 -0.53 3.24 0.88
CA VAL A 49 -1.33 3.47 2.07
C VAL A 49 -1.16 2.31 3.02
N VAL A 50 -0.52 2.56 4.15
CA VAL A 50 -0.34 1.57 5.21
C VAL A 50 -1.51 1.66 6.17
N MET A 51 -2.29 0.59 6.26
CA MET A 51 -3.38 0.47 7.22
C MET A 51 -2.82 0.06 8.58
N VAL A 52 -3.03 0.87 9.60
CA VAL A 52 -2.56 0.60 10.96
C VAL A 52 -3.66 -0.11 11.73
N ALA A 53 -3.31 -1.29 12.27
CA ALA A 53 -4.14 -2.09 13.13
C ALA A 53 -3.38 -2.39 14.43
N PRO A 54 -4.04 -2.47 15.60
CA PRO A 54 -3.39 -2.82 16.85
C PRO A 54 -3.12 -4.33 16.91
N ASP A 55 -2.05 -4.70 17.59
CA ASP A 55 -1.66 -6.09 17.85
C ASP A 55 -2.34 -6.67 19.10
N VAL A 56 -2.77 -5.79 20.01
CA VAL A 56 -3.54 -6.11 21.21
C VAL A 56 -4.84 -5.33 21.24
N GLY A 57 -5.91 -5.95 21.71
CA GLY A 57 -7.22 -5.28 21.80
C GLY A 57 -7.42 -4.59 23.17
N GLY A 58 -8.23 -3.53 23.23
CA GLY A 58 -8.57 -2.83 24.48
C GLY A 58 -9.20 -1.47 24.27
N LEU A 59 -9.43 -0.75 25.37
CA LEU A 59 -9.91 0.63 25.34
C LEU A 59 -8.78 1.60 24.94
N VAL A 60 -9.09 2.57 24.10
CA VAL A 60 -8.15 3.65 23.76
C VAL A 60 -8.11 4.66 24.90
N SER A 61 -6.98 4.74 25.57
CA SER A 61 -6.74 5.68 26.67
C SER A 61 -6.36 7.07 26.16
N ARG A 62 -5.66 7.14 25.02
CA ARG A 62 -5.20 8.40 24.42
C ARG A 62 -5.00 8.24 22.91
N VAL A 63 -5.39 9.27 22.16
CA VAL A 63 -5.02 9.48 20.76
C VAL A 63 -3.99 10.61 20.72
N ALA A 64 -2.82 10.36 20.13
CA ALA A 64 -1.68 11.29 20.19
C ALA A 64 -1.52 12.12 18.91
N VAL A 65 -2.28 11.82 17.86
CA VAL A 65 -2.21 12.48 16.55
C VAL A 65 -3.56 13.03 16.13
N ILE A 66 -3.53 13.93 15.14
CA ILE A 66 -4.73 14.47 14.48
C ILE A 66 -4.75 14.04 13.00
N ASP A 67 -5.90 14.13 12.36
CA ASP A 67 -6.06 13.83 10.95
C ASP A 67 -5.20 14.77 10.09
N ASN A 68 -4.61 14.25 9.00
CA ASN A 68 -3.67 14.94 8.11
C ASN A 68 -2.35 15.40 8.77
N GLN A 69 -2.04 14.95 9.98
CA GLN A 69 -0.75 15.22 10.62
C GLN A 69 0.36 14.38 9.98
N PHE A 70 1.52 15.02 9.75
CA PHE A 70 2.74 14.29 9.40
C PHE A 70 3.31 13.58 10.63
N VAL A 71 3.65 12.32 10.48
CA VAL A 71 4.27 11.47 11.51
C VAL A 71 5.52 10.81 10.96
N ARG A 72 6.49 10.56 11.84
CA ARG A 72 7.70 9.79 11.54
C ARG A 72 7.53 8.36 12.03
N LYS A 73 8.25 7.45 11.41
CA LYS A 73 8.33 6.06 11.88
C LYS A 73 8.69 6.01 13.37
N GLY A 74 7.87 5.29 14.15
CA GLY A 74 8.02 5.15 15.60
C GLY A 74 7.23 6.17 16.42
N ASP A 75 6.68 7.24 15.83
CA ASP A 75 5.82 8.20 16.55
C ASP A 75 4.58 7.50 17.10
N LEU A 76 4.17 7.88 18.32
CA LEU A 76 2.98 7.33 18.96
C LEU A 76 1.73 7.84 18.24
N LEU A 77 0.90 6.93 17.76
CA LEU A 77 -0.38 7.25 17.13
C LEU A 77 -1.52 7.26 18.17
N TYR A 78 -1.62 6.20 18.93
CA TYR A 78 -2.57 6.08 20.02
C TYR A 78 -2.09 5.05 21.05
N GLN A 79 -2.63 5.14 22.27
CA GLN A 79 -2.35 4.27 23.39
C GLN A 79 -3.61 3.50 23.77
N ILE A 80 -3.48 2.19 23.90
CA ILE A 80 -4.47 1.30 24.49
C ILE A 80 -4.22 1.26 25.99
N ASP A 81 -5.27 1.16 26.81
CA ASP A 81 -5.16 1.01 28.25
C ASP A 81 -4.36 -0.25 28.61
N ASP A 82 -3.23 -0.04 29.26
CA ASP A 82 -2.23 -1.05 29.57
C ASP A 82 -2.34 -1.63 30.98
N VAL A 83 -3.23 -1.11 31.83
CA VAL A 83 -3.39 -1.53 33.22
C VAL A 83 -3.57 -3.04 33.34
N ARG A 84 -4.43 -3.62 32.51
CA ARG A 84 -4.67 -5.07 32.53
C ARG A 84 -3.42 -5.87 32.13
N PHE A 85 -2.60 -5.37 31.20
CA PHE A 85 -1.36 -6.02 30.76
C PHE A 85 -0.30 -5.95 31.87
N HIS A 86 -0.23 -4.86 32.61
CA HIS A 86 0.64 -4.76 33.80
C HIS A 86 0.25 -5.78 34.88
N HIS A 87 -1.06 -5.98 35.12
CA HIS A 87 -1.50 -7.02 36.05
C HIS A 87 -1.16 -8.43 35.56
N ALA A 88 -1.33 -8.70 34.26
CA ALA A 88 -0.95 -9.97 33.66
C ALA A 88 0.56 -10.22 33.76
N LEU A 89 1.39 -9.20 33.50
CA LEU A 89 2.83 -9.28 33.67
C LEU A 89 3.22 -9.61 35.14
N SER A 90 2.64 -8.91 36.10
CA SER A 90 2.94 -9.17 37.54
C SER A 90 2.56 -10.61 37.94
N ALA A 91 1.44 -11.13 37.40
CA ALA A 91 1.04 -12.53 37.64
C ALA A 91 2.03 -13.53 36.99
N ALA A 92 2.46 -13.28 35.75
CA ALA A 92 3.43 -14.10 35.04
C ALA A 92 4.81 -14.09 35.77
N GLU A 93 5.25 -12.93 36.25
CA GLU A 93 6.49 -12.80 37.02
C GLU A 93 6.45 -13.60 38.34
N ALA A 94 5.29 -13.57 39.04
CA ALA A 94 5.12 -14.37 40.27
C ALA A 94 5.19 -15.88 39.99
N ILE A 95 4.60 -16.34 38.90
CA ILE A 95 4.69 -17.73 38.46
C ILE A 95 6.14 -18.08 38.11
N ALA A 96 6.84 -17.25 37.32
CA ALA A 96 8.22 -17.49 36.96
C ALA A 96 9.13 -17.57 38.19
N GLN A 97 8.90 -16.72 39.18
CA GLN A 97 9.64 -16.76 40.46
C GLN A 97 9.41 -18.08 41.22
N THR A 98 8.16 -18.58 41.25
CA THR A 98 7.84 -19.85 41.88
C THR A 98 8.54 -21.02 41.18
N ARG A 99 8.48 -21.04 39.80
CA ARG A 99 9.15 -22.06 39.00
C ARG A 99 10.67 -22.01 39.11
N LYS A 100 11.24 -20.83 39.24
CA LYS A 100 12.66 -20.64 39.50
C LYS A 100 13.07 -21.28 40.84
N ALA A 101 12.32 -21.02 41.88
CA ALA A 101 12.59 -21.60 43.20
C ALA A 101 12.48 -23.13 43.17
N GLU A 102 11.48 -23.69 42.45
CA GLU A 102 11.34 -25.14 42.26
C GLU A 102 12.55 -25.73 41.51
N TYR A 103 12.96 -25.08 40.42
CA TYR A 103 14.15 -25.48 39.65
C TYR A 103 15.44 -25.45 40.50
N GLU A 104 15.70 -24.38 41.24
CA GLU A 104 16.89 -24.27 42.07
C GLU A 104 16.89 -25.35 43.18
N MET A 105 15.74 -25.63 43.78
CA MET A 105 15.61 -26.71 44.76
C MET A 105 15.95 -28.07 44.14
N LYS A 106 15.37 -28.41 42.98
CA LYS A 106 15.63 -29.69 42.29
C LYS A 106 17.05 -29.80 41.79
N LYS A 107 17.62 -28.73 41.27
CA LYS A 107 19.03 -28.64 40.87
C LYS A 107 19.98 -28.93 42.03
N HIS A 108 19.78 -28.31 43.18
CA HIS A 108 20.58 -28.59 44.37
C HIS A 108 20.39 -30.02 44.88
N GLN A 109 19.19 -30.59 44.77
CA GLN A 109 18.93 -31.97 45.14
C GLN A 109 19.66 -32.93 44.19
N SER A 110 19.64 -32.71 42.88
CA SER A 110 20.39 -33.49 41.89
C SER A 110 21.90 -33.41 42.15
N GLN A 111 22.44 -32.21 42.34
CA GLN A 111 23.85 -32.01 42.64
C GLN A 111 24.31 -32.76 43.91
N ARG A 112 23.51 -32.71 44.97
CA ARG A 112 23.84 -33.46 46.22
C ARG A 112 23.82 -34.96 45.98
N ARG A 113 22.85 -35.50 45.21
CA ARG A 113 22.78 -36.93 44.90
C ARG A 113 23.89 -37.40 43.95
N SER A 114 24.36 -36.54 43.06
CA SER A 114 25.45 -36.88 42.13
C SER A 114 26.82 -37.04 42.84
N VAL A 115 27.02 -36.33 43.97
CA VAL A 115 28.27 -36.40 44.77
C VAL A 115 28.20 -37.46 45.88
N ALA A 116 27.00 -37.96 46.21
CA ALA A 116 26.84 -38.98 47.24
C ALA A 116 27.44 -40.34 46.81
N ASP A 117 27.88 -41.16 47.78
CA ASP A 117 28.52 -42.44 47.55
C ASP A 117 27.52 -43.46 46.96
N ASN A 118 28.00 -44.40 46.13
CA ASN A 118 27.20 -45.42 45.45
C ASN A 118 26.48 -46.35 46.43
N GLU A 119 27.02 -46.54 47.63
CA GLU A 119 26.38 -47.32 48.68
C GLU A 119 25.17 -46.64 49.32
N THR A 120 25.10 -45.28 49.20
CA THR A 120 24.08 -44.47 49.84
C THR A 120 22.93 -44.10 48.85
N VAL A 121 23.22 -43.93 47.56
CA VAL A 121 22.24 -43.53 46.53
C VAL A 121 22.37 -44.43 45.30
N SER A 122 21.27 -45.09 44.91
CA SER A 122 21.26 -45.92 43.69
C SER A 122 21.40 -45.08 42.40
N ALA A 123 21.87 -45.72 41.31
CA ALA A 123 22.01 -45.04 40.03
C ALA A 123 20.63 -44.53 39.55
N GLU A 124 19.55 -45.30 39.69
CA GLU A 124 18.19 -44.90 39.38
C GLU A 124 17.78 -43.58 40.11
N ASN A 125 18.01 -43.50 41.41
CA ASN A 125 17.68 -42.32 42.18
C ASN A 125 18.51 -41.06 41.78
N ARG A 126 19.68 -41.25 41.18
CA ARG A 126 20.47 -40.13 40.61
C ARG A 126 19.91 -39.66 39.31
N ASP A 127 19.56 -40.61 38.42
CA ASP A 127 18.97 -40.32 37.11
C ASP A 127 17.60 -39.64 37.29
N ASP A 128 16.77 -40.13 38.22
CA ASP A 128 15.49 -39.49 38.57
C ASP A 128 15.67 -38.03 39.03
N ALA A 129 16.66 -37.79 39.90
CA ALA A 129 16.90 -36.41 40.36
C ALA A 129 17.45 -35.48 39.27
N LEU A 130 18.21 -36.03 38.32
CA LEU A 130 18.66 -35.29 37.14
C LEU A 130 17.47 -34.93 36.24
N TYR A 131 16.64 -35.93 35.91
CA TYR A 131 15.46 -35.69 35.08
C TYR A 131 14.46 -34.72 35.76
N ASP A 132 14.24 -34.87 37.07
CA ASP A 132 13.43 -33.93 37.84
C ASP A 132 13.94 -32.48 37.72
N ALA A 133 15.26 -32.28 37.79
CA ALA A 133 15.87 -30.94 37.64
C ALA A 133 15.70 -30.39 36.20
N GLU A 134 15.82 -31.25 35.17
CA GLU A 134 15.62 -30.87 33.80
C GLU A 134 14.15 -30.50 33.52
N VAL A 135 13.19 -31.29 34.06
CA VAL A 135 11.76 -30.96 33.95
C VAL A 135 11.44 -29.63 34.65
N ALA A 136 12.01 -29.39 35.85
CA ALA A 136 11.79 -28.15 36.56
C ALA A 136 12.40 -26.96 35.81
N ARG A 137 13.57 -27.15 35.18
CA ARG A 137 14.17 -26.16 34.28
C ARG A 137 13.27 -25.79 33.12
N ALA A 138 12.73 -26.78 32.39
CA ALA A 138 11.85 -26.57 31.29
C ALA A 138 10.57 -25.78 31.68
N LYS A 139 10.00 -26.08 32.85
CA LYS A 139 8.86 -25.34 33.42
C LYS A 139 9.22 -23.87 33.76
N TYR A 140 10.44 -23.63 34.22
CA TYR A 140 10.91 -22.27 34.46
C TYR A 140 11.09 -21.50 33.16
N GLU A 141 11.67 -22.12 32.13
CA GLU A 141 11.83 -21.51 30.80
C GLU A 141 10.47 -21.20 30.17
N GLU A 142 9.48 -22.07 30.29
CA GLU A 142 8.08 -21.84 29.89
C GLU A 142 7.49 -20.60 30.60
N ALA A 143 7.65 -20.51 31.90
CA ALA A 143 7.16 -19.36 32.67
C ALA A 143 7.88 -18.05 32.28
N MET A 144 9.16 -18.09 31.95
CA MET A 144 9.90 -16.94 31.45
C MET A 144 9.40 -16.50 30.06
N ALA A 145 9.06 -17.43 29.18
CA ALA A 145 8.46 -17.09 27.87
C ALA A 145 7.10 -16.39 28.03
N LEU A 146 6.31 -16.75 29.05
CA LEU A 146 5.06 -16.04 29.37
C LEU A 146 5.33 -14.61 29.84
N VAL A 147 6.34 -14.38 30.68
CA VAL A 147 6.75 -13.03 31.09
C VAL A 147 7.12 -12.17 29.89
N GLU A 148 7.90 -12.71 28.95
CA GLU A 148 8.28 -11.97 27.73
C GLU A 148 7.08 -11.67 26.84
N THR A 149 6.09 -12.58 26.76
CA THR A 149 4.83 -12.35 26.05
C THR A 149 4.05 -11.18 26.65
N GLU A 150 3.93 -11.11 27.98
CA GLU A 150 3.20 -10.01 28.62
C GLU A 150 3.96 -8.68 28.52
N LYS A 151 5.28 -8.67 28.54
CA LYS A 151 6.07 -7.47 28.24
C LYS A 151 5.82 -6.97 26.81
N LEU A 152 5.78 -7.88 25.84
CA LEU A 152 5.46 -7.55 24.45
C LEU A 152 4.05 -6.97 24.32
N ASN A 153 3.06 -7.50 25.06
CA ASN A 153 1.69 -6.98 25.08
C ASN A 153 1.65 -5.52 25.57
N ILE A 154 2.43 -5.19 26.60
CA ILE A 154 2.57 -3.81 27.09
C ILE A 154 3.21 -2.92 26.01
N GLU A 155 4.29 -3.37 25.39
CA GLU A 155 4.93 -2.60 24.31
C GLU A 155 3.96 -2.34 23.15
N ARG A 156 3.18 -3.37 22.76
CA ARG A 156 2.20 -3.33 21.66
C ARG A 156 0.93 -2.54 21.99
N SER A 157 0.68 -2.23 23.26
CA SER A 157 -0.40 -1.34 23.65
C SER A 157 -0.16 0.11 23.19
N ALA A 158 1.09 0.50 22.98
CA ALA A 158 1.50 1.75 22.34
C ALA A 158 1.59 1.57 20.83
N VAL A 159 0.54 1.89 20.09
CA VAL A 159 0.51 1.75 18.64
C VAL A 159 1.26 2.90 17.99
N ARG A 160 2.30 2.55 17.23
CA ARG A 160 3.25 3.50 16.62
C ARG A 160 3.19 3.47 15.10
N ALA A 161 3.63 4.57 14.48
CA ALA A 161 3.73 4.70 13.04
C ALA A 161 4.77 3.72 12.45
N PRO A 162 4.38 2.87 11.47
CA PRO A 162 5.30 1.92 10.83
C PRO A 162 6.22 2.58 9.80
N CYS A 163 5.86 3.76 9.29
CA CYS A 163 6.59 4.51 8.27
C CYS A 163 6.40 6.03 8.44
N ASP A 164 7.21 6.81 7.74
CA ASP A 164 7.03 8.25 7.61
C ASP A 164 5.88 8.56 6.66
N GLY A 165 5.01 9.50 7.02
CA GLY A 165 3.87 9.85 6.18
C GLY A 165 2.81 10.70 6.87
N TRP A 166 1.65 10.81 6.24
CA TRP A 166 0.52 11.59 6.75
C TRP A 166 -0.59 10.68 7.24
N VAL A 167 -1.04 10.92 8.45
CA VAL A 167 -2.22 10.23 9.03
C VAL A 167 -3.45 10.59 8.20
N SER A 168 -4.25 9.63 7.85
CA SER A 168 -5.50 9.83 7.11
C SER A 168 -6.61 8.97 7.67
N ASN A 169 -7.83 9.49 7.57
CA ASN A 169 -9.05 8.80 8.02
C ASN A 169 -9.02 8.42 9.52
N LEU A 170 -8.60 9.36 10.37
CA LEU A 170 -8.55 9.18 11.81
C LEU A 170 -9.96 9.30 12.41
N LEU A 171 -10.68 8.20 12.51
CA LEU A 171 -12.00 8.13 13.14
C LEU A 171 -11.92 7.76 14.63
N LEU A 172 -10.74 7.33 15.11
CA LEU A 172 -10.51 6.83 16.46
C LEU A 172 -10.60 7.94 17.50
N ARG A 173 -11.28 7.65 18.61
CA ARG A 173 -11.45 8.56 19.74
C ARG A 173 -11.02 7.89 21.06
N LYS A 174 -10.64 8.71 22.04
CA LYS A 174 -10.45 8.23 23.41
C LYS A 174 -11.74 7.59 23.92
N GLY A 175 -11.65 6.39 24.48
CA GLY A 175 -12.77 5.59 24.96
C GLY A 175 -13.33 4.59 23.96
N ASP A 176 -12.88 4.63 22.70
CA ASP A 176 -13.22 3.59 21.73
C ASP A 176 -12.57 2.26 22.11
N TYR A 177 -13.25 1.15 21.83
CA TYR A 177 -12.67 -0.18 21.95
C TYR A 177 -12.13 -0.63 20.61
N VAL A 178 -10.87 -1.10 20.60
CA VAL A 178 -10.21 -1.64 19.39
C VAL A 178 -9.96 -3.13 19.56
N GLN A 179 -10.15 -3.88 18.48
CA GLN A 179 -9.83 -5.30 18.42
C GLN A 179 -8.51 -5.53 17.71
N THR A 180 -7.83 -6.61 18.07
CA THR A 180 -6.60 -7.05 17.40
C THR A 180 -6.83 -7.22 15.91
N GLY A 181 -5.95 -6.64 15.07
CA GLY A 181 -6.03 -6.71 13.61
C GLY A 181 -7.04 -5.77 12.97
N GLU A 182 -7.83 -5.01 13.74
CA GLU A 182 -8.82 -4.09 13.21
C GLU A 182 -8.17 -2.79 12.71
N LYS A 183 -8.32 -2.48 11.42
CA LYS A 183 -7.76 -1.28 10.81
C LYS A 183 -8.48 -0.04 11.30
N ARG A 184 -7.79 0.87 11.98
CA ARG A 184 -8.39 2.04 12.62
C ARG A 184 -7.96 3.39 12.07
N LEU A 185 -6.83 3.44 11.39
CA LEU A 185 -6.34 4.61 10.68
C LEU A 185 -5.42 4.18 9.53
N ALA A 186 -5.13 5.10 8.63
CA ALA A 186 -4.24 4.88 7.51
C ALA A 186 -3.10 5.90 7.54
N ILE A 187 -1.93 5.51 7.03
CA ILE A 187 -0.79 6.42 6.81
C ILE A 187 -0.46 6.40 5.33
N ILE A 188 -0.50 7.56 4.69
CA ILE A 188 -0.05 7.75 3.32
C ILE A 188 1.46 7.93 3.37
N THR A 189 2.20 6.96 2.84
CA THR A 189 3.67 6.93 2.93
C THR A 189 4.30 8.08 2.17
N GLN A 190 5.23 8.77 2.80
CA GLN A 190 5.97 9.87 2.17
C GLN A 190 6.80 9.34 1.00
N GLY A 191 6.77 10.07 -0.13
CA GLY A 191 7.58 9.75 -1.31
C GLY A 191 7.11 8.54 -2.13
N SER A 192 5.98 7.93 -1.79
CA SER A 192 5.46 6.75 -2.47
C SER A 192 4.46 7.06 -3.59
N PHE A 193 4.37 8.32 -4.01
CA PHE A 193 3.39 8.72 -5.02
C PHE A 193 3.77 8.24 -6.42
N TRP A 194 2.77 7.73 -7.15
CA TRP A 194 2.85 7.44 -8.57
C TRP A 194 1.56 7.87 -9.28
N ILE A 195 1.52 7.79 -10.60
CA ILE A 195 0.31 8.08 -11.37
C ILE A 195 -0.11 6.86 -12.17
N TYR A 196 -1.38 6.51 -12.09
CA TYR A 196 -2.02 5.62 -13.05
C TYR A 196 -2.67 6.45 -14.16
N GLY A 197 -2.17 6.30 -15.38
CA GLY A 197 -2.84 6.76 -16.59
C GLY A 197 -3.69 5.63 -17.15
N TYR A 198 -4.99 5.87 -17.36
CA TYR A 198 -5.90 4.89 -17.93
C TYR A 198 -6.01 5.13 -19.42
N PHE A 199 -5.31 4.34 -20.23
CA PHE A 199 -5.27 4.46 -21.69
C PHE A 199 -6.21 3.49 -22.35
N GLU A 200 -6.79 3.90 -23.46
CA GLU A 200 -7.60 3.04 -24.32
C GLU A 200 -6.71 1.99 -24.98
N GLU A 201 -7.23 0.76 -25.12
CA GLU A 201 -6.49 -0.42 -25.59
C GLU A 201 -5.72 -0.16 -26.89
N HIS A 202 -6.31 0.56 -27.86
CA HIS A 202 -5.67 0.85 -29.15
C HIS A 202 -4.44 1.77 -29.04
N LYS A 203 -4.29 2.53 -27.94
CA LYS A 203 -3.14 3.40 -27.70
C LYS A 203 -1.96 2.69 -27.02
N LEU A 204 -2.15 1.47 -26.53
CA LEU A 204 -1.09 0.74 -25.82
C LEU A 204 0.08 0.38 -26.73
N SER A 205 -0.15 0.17 -28.01
CA SER A 205 0.91 -0.10 -28.97
C SER A 205 1.91 1.05 -29.13
N LEU A 206 1.52 2.26 -28.71
CA LEU A 206 2.33 3.47 -28.76
C LEU A 206 3.12 3.71 -27.45
N ILE A 207 2.92 2.87 -26.43
CA ILE A 207 3.43 3.08 -25.07
C ILE A 207 4.39 1.95 -24.71
N HIS A 208 5.63 2.32 -24.33
CA HIS A 208 6.65 1.39 -23.91
C HIS A 208 7.16 1.74 -22.50
N VAL A 209 7.66 0.73 -21.80
CA VAL A 209 8.30 0.93 -20.51
C VAL A 209 9.56 1.79 -20.70
N GLY A 210 9.73 2.81 -19.89
CA GLY A 210 10.81 3.78 -19.99
C GLY A 210 10.47 5.04 -20.79
N ASP A 211 9.34 5.09 -21.49
CA ASP A 211 8.90 6.29 -22.20
C ASP A 211 8.68 7.46 -21.24
N LYS A 212 9.06 8.67 -21.69
CA LYS A 212 8.87 9.91 -20.91
C LYS A 212 7.39 10.25 -20.81
N ALA A 213 6.98 10.68 -19.63
CA ALA A 213 5.61 11.08 -19.37
C ALA A 213 5.52 12.49 -18.78
N GLU A 214 4.58 13.28 -19.26
CA GLU A 214 4.21 14.56 -18.69
C GLU A 214 2.77 14.50 -18.17
N MET A 215 2.61 14.86 -16.90
CA MET A 215 1.33 14.81 -16.20
C MET A 215 0.91 16.23 -15.82
N LYS A 216 -0.12 16.74 -16.50
CA LYS A 216 -0.70 18.06 -16.21
C LYS A 216 -1.82 17.90 -15.21
N MET A 217 -1.61 18.38 -13.99
CA MET A 217 -2.59 18.28 -12.93
C MET A 217 -3.82 19.15 -13.19
N LEU A 218 -5.00 18.61 -12.89
CA LEU A 218 -6.26 19.33 -13.06
C LEU A 218 -6.34 20.46 -12.02
N GLY A 219 -6.77 21.65 -12.49
CA GLY A 219 -6.91 22.84 -11.61
C GLY A 219 -5.62 23.57 -11.26
N THR A 220 -4.47 23.13 -11.77
CA THR A 220 -3.18 23.80 -11.55
C THR A 220 -2.43 24.02 -12.86
N LYS A 221 -1.41 24.89 -12.83
CA LYS A 221 -0.49 25.09 -13.97
C LYS A 221 0.74 24.18 -13.92
N PHE A 222 0.83 23.33 -12.87
CA PHE A 222 1.99 22.46 -12.68
C PHE A 222 1.96 21.26 -13.62
N VAL A 223 3.11 20.97 -14.19
CA VAL A 223 3.37 19.75 -14.96
C VAL A 223 4.37 18.92 -14.19
N VAL A 224 3.95 17.71 -13.82
CA VAL A 224 4.79 16.70 -13.20
C VAL A 224 5.46 15.90 -14.29
N LYS A 225 6.75 15.61 -14.17
CA LYS A 225 7.51 14.81 -15.12
C LYS A 225 7.83 13.44 -14.52
N GLY A 226 7.82 12.43 -15.37
CA GLY A 226 8.09 11.06 -14.99
C GLY A 226 8.32 10.17 -16.20
N HIS A 227 8.31 8.88 -15.98
CA HIS A 227 8.46 7.87 -17.02
C HIS A 227 7.52 6.69 -16.78
N VAL A 228 7.22 5.95 -17.84
CA VAL A 228 6.41 4.73 -17.77
C VAL A 228 7.20 3.65 -17.03
N GLU A 229 6.71 3.26 -15.86
CA GLU A 229 7.31 2.20 -15.03
C GLU A 229 6.81 0.82 -15.47
N SER A 230 5.50 0.69 -15.70
CA SER A 230 4.90 -0.58 -16.10
C SER A 230 3.52 -0.40 -16.72
N ILE A 231 3.10 -1.38 -17.52
CA ILE A 231 1.78 -1.50 -18.12
C ILE A 231 1.09 -2.70 -17.47
N ALA A 232 -0.13 -2.51 -16.97
CA ALA A 232 -0.88 -3.60 -16.35
C ALA A 232 -1.17 -4.71 -17.36
N ARG A 233 -0.89 -5.96 -16.97
CA ARG A 233 -1.11 -7.14 -17.82
C ARG A 233 -2.49 -7.78 -17.63
N GLY A 234 -3.31 -7.24 -16.73
CA GLY A 234 -4.65 -7.73 -16.47
C GLY A 234 -5.51 -6.64 -15.86
N ILE A 235 -6.77 -6.65 -16.22
CA ILE A 235 -7.84 -5.83 -15.64
C ILE A 235 -8.95 -6.77 -15.16
N SER A 236 -9.68 -6.34 -14.15
CA SER A 236 -10.88 -7.07 -13.71
C SER A 236 -11.95 -6.95 -14.78
N ASP A 237 -12.42 -8.08 -15.27
CA ASP A 237 -13.59 -8.15 -16.14
C ASP A 237 -14.85 -7.99 -15.28
N ARG A 238 -15.57 -6.88 -15.48
CA ARG A 238 -16.81 -6.61 -14.74
C ARG A 238 -17.95 -7.53 -15.14
N ASP A 239 -17.87 -8.08 -16.34
CA ASP A 239 -18.91 -8.94 -16.90
C ASP A 239 -18.68 -10.41 -16.51
N ASN A 240 -17.51 -10.75 -15.97
CA ASN A 240 -17.16 -12.08 -15.49
C ASN A 240 -17.05 -12.09 -13.95
N THR A 241 -18.13 -11.74 -13.27
CA THR A 241 -18.23 -11.94 -11.82
C THR A 241 -18.63 -13.39 -11.55
N THR A 242 -17.78 -14.14 -10.89
CA THR A 242 -18.11 -15.46 -10.38
C THR A 242 -19.21 -15.32 -9.31
N ASP A 243 -20.33 -16.01 -9.49
CA ASP A 243 -21.30 -16.18 -8.41
C ASP A 243 -20.75 -17.14 -7.35
N GLY A 244 -21.40 -17.25 -6.19
CA GLY A 244 -20.98 -18.14 -5.10
C GLY A 244 -20.95 -19.65 -5.46
N ARG A 245 -21.30 -20.03 -6.70
CA ARG A 245 -21.24 -21.39 -7.25
C ARG A 245 -20.05 -21.58 -8.20
N LEU A 246 -19.15 -20.61 -8.31
CA LEU A 246 -17.98 -20.63 -9.20
C LEU A 246 -18.33 -20.70 -10.71
N LEU A 247 -19.56 -20.35 -11.07
CA LEU A 247 -19.98 -20.25 -12.47
C LEU A 247 -19.80 -18.83 -12.97
N ALA A 248 -19.37 -18.68 -14.22
CA ALA A 248 -19.26 -17.37 -14.89
C ALA A 248 -20.65 -16.77 -15.07
N ASN A 249 -20.90 -15.62 -14.48
CA ASN A 249 -22.13 -14.85 -14.71
C ASN A 249 -21.96 -14.00 -15.97
N VAL A 250 -22.48 -14.50 -17.08
CA VAL A 250 -22.44 -13.78 -18.36
C VAL A 250 -23.69 -12.91 -18.47
N ASN A 251 -23.54 -11.60 -18.24
CA ASN A 251 -24.58 -10.64 -18.59
C ASN A 251 -24.57 -10.42 -20.11
N PRO A 252 -25.63 -10.73 -20.84
CA PRO A 252 -25.73 -10.39 -22.24
C PRO A 252 -25.95 -8.87 -22.37
N ILE A 253 -24.88 -8.10 -22.32
CA ILE A 253 -24.95 -6.66 -22.58
C ILE A 253 -24.90 -6.46 -24.09
N PHE A 254 -26.04 -6.22 -24.69
CA PHE A 254 -26.13 -5.67 -26.03
C PHE A 254 -25.75 -4.18 -25.98
N THR A 255 -24.47 -3.89 -25.89
CA THR A 255 -24.02 -2.52 -26.13
C THR A 255 -23.88 -2.29 -27.62
N TRP A 256 -24.68 -1.38 -28.14
CA TRP A 256 -24.63 -0.89 -29.53
C TRP A 256 -23.20 -0.44 -29.93
N VAL A 257 -22.42 0.08 -28.99
CA VAL A 257 -21.03 0.50 -29.20
C VAL A 257 -20.17 -0.22 -28.22
N ARG A 258 -19.18 -1.00 -28.69
CA ARG A 258 -18.10 -1.53 -27.85
C ARG A 258 -17.19 -0.38 -27.46
N LEU A 259 -17.22 0.02 -26.20
CA LEU A 259 -16.24 0.96 -25.66
C LEU A 259 -14.90 0.23 -25.46
N ALA A 260 -13.82 0.85 -25.92
CA ALA A 260 -12.49 0.33 -25.69
C ALA A 260 -12.21 0.20 -24.18
N GLN A 261 -11.63 -0.92 -23.79
CA GLN A 261 -11.19 -1.11 -22.38
C GLN A 261 -10.09 -0.13 -22.05
N ARG A 262 -10.04 0.31 -20.77
CA ARG A 262 -9.00 1.20 -20.28
C ARG A 262 -8.00 0.43 -19.46
N ILE A 263 -6.78 0.40 -19.94
CA ILE A 263 -5.66 -0.29 -19.30
C ILE A 263 -4.86 0.69 -18.46
N PRO A 264 -4.62 0.41 -17.16
CA PRO A 264 -3.81 1.26 -16.33
C PRO A 264 -2.33 1.12 -16.68
N VAL A 265 -1.69 2.26 -16.95
CA VAL A 265 -0.25 2.42 -17.12
C VAL A 265 0.30 3.10 -15.88
N ARG A 266 1.23 2.46 -15.19
CA ARG A 266 1.91 3.02 -14.01
C ARG A 266 3.04 3.91 -14.45
N ILE A 267 3.03 5.13 -13.94
CA ILE A 267 4.01 6.17 -14.25
C ILE A 267 4.72 6.56 -12.96
N HIS A 268 6.02 6.39 -12.95
CA HIS A 268 6.88 6.87 -11.87
C HIS A 268 7.04 8.38 -11.96
N ILE A 269 7.06 9.06 -10.82
CA ILE A 269 7.25 10.51 -10.74
C ILE A 269 8.72 10.80 -10.50
N ASP A 270 9.42 11.36 -11.51
CA ASP A 270 10.84 11.69 -11.40
C ASP A 270 11.06 13.01 -10.65
N LYS A 271 10.17 13.97 -10.89
CA LYS A 271 10.31 15.33 -10.32
C LYS A 271 8.97 15.97 -10.04
N ILE A 272 8.80 16.36 -8.79
CA ILE A 272 7.66 17.17 -8.34
C ILE A 272 8.09 18.65 -8.36
N PRO A 273 7.34 19.55 -9.03
CA PRO A 273 7.61 20.99 -9.01
C PRO A 273 7.58 21.54 -7.58
N LYS A 274 8.48 22.50 -7.28
CA LYS A 274 8.50 23.18 -5.98
C LYS A 274 7.16 23.88 -5.71
N GLY A 275 6.64 23.72 -4.51
CA GLY A 275 5.35 24.32 -4.10
C GLY A 275 4.12 23.53 -4.50
N MET A 276 4.30 22.31 -5.02
CA MET A 276 3.21 21.39 -5.31
C MET A 276 3.17 20.28 -4.25
N GLU A 277 2.03 20.14 -3.60
CA GLU A 277 1.72 19.01 -2.72
C GLU A 277 0.82 18.04 -3.47
N LEU A 278 1.22 16.76 -3.50
CA LEU A 278 0.44 15.69 -4.10
C LEU A 278 -0.47 15.07 -3.05
N SER A 279 -1.73 14.84 -3.44
CA SER A 279 -2.67 14.05 -2.65
C SER A 279 -3.13 12.85 -3.46
N ALA A 280 -3.20 11.69 -2.81
CA ALA A 280 -3.77 10.50 -3.43
C ALA A 280 -5.23 10.77 -3.84
N GLY A 281 -5.59 10.40 -5.07
CA GLY A 281 -6.91 10.68 -5.64
C GLY A 281 -6.97 11.92 -6.55
N MET A 282 -5.96 12.81 -6.56
CA MET A 282 -5.89 13.91 -7.53
C MET A 282 -5.93 13.37 -8.95
N THR A 283 -6.52 14.15 -9.87
CA THR A 283 -6.64 13.81 -11.30
C THR A 283 -5.69 14.65 -12.15
N CYS A 284 -5.25 14.06 -13.24
CA CYS A 284 -4.36 14.70 -14.21
C CYS A 284 -4.62 14.22 -15.63
N SER A 285 -4.19 15.03 -16.61
CA SER A 285 -4.04 14.58 -17.99
C SER A 285 -2.60 14.07 -18.16
N VAL A 286 -2.44 12.93 -18.78
CA VAL A 286 -1.16 12.27 -19.03
C VAL A 286 -0.87 12.26 -20.52
N SER A 287 0.33 12.69 -20.89
CA SER A 287 0.89 12.58 -22.25
C SER A 287 2.19 11.78 -22.18
N ILE A 288 2.31 10.75 -23.00
CA ILE A 288 3.50 9.91 -23.09
C ILE A 288 4.21 10.22 -24.40
N PHE A 289 5.53 10.36 -24.33
CA PHE A 289 6.40 10.65 -25.46
C PHE A 289 7.36 9.48 -25.63
N PRO A 290 7.41 8.86 -26.82
CA PRO A 290 8.34 7.78 -27.08
C PRO A 290 9.78 8.20 -26.79
N ASN A 291 10.53 7.32 -26.18
CA ASN A 291 11.97 7.55 -26.00
C ASN A 291 12.68 7.23 -27.30
N GLU A 292 13.38 8.19 -27.93
CA GLU A 292 14.07 8.03 -29.22
C GLU A 292 15.21 6.97 -29.20
N SER A 293 15.42 6.29 -28.09
CA SER A 293 16.53 5.35 -27.87
C SER A 293 16.19 3.87 -28.04
N GLY A 294 15.11 3.52 -28.76
CA GLY A 294 14.67 2.13 -28.89
C GLY A 294 14.23 1.72 -30.29
N HIS A 295 15.15 1.78 -31.26
CA HIS A 295 15.09 0.98 -32.52
C HIS A 295 16.45 0.36 -32.77
#